data_eabe05f474794d2d1ff3647f2aaa8e70
#
_entry.id   eabe05f474794d2d1ff3647f2aaa8e70
#
_cell.length_a   1.000
_cell.length_b   1.000
_cell.length_c   1.000
_cell.angle_alpha   90.00
_cell.angle_beta   90.00
_cell.angle_gamma   90.00
#
_symmetry.space_group_name_H-M   'P 1'
#
loop_
_entity.id
_entity.type
_entity.pdbx_description
1 polymer ?
#
loop_
_entity_poly.entity_id
_entity_poly.type
_entity_poly.pdbx_seq_one_letter_code
_entity_poly.pdbx_strand_id
1 'polypeptide(L)'
;MRYQLTPIHCRPWTLSYLSVKLIESHYENNYGGALRRLNAITEQLEKLDWANTPAYAISGLKRDELAALNSKLLHELYFASMGGEGQPTEAMSAVLARDFGSVLRWKDEFVAMGNALAGGSGWVVLVYLPGEHRLVNQYAAEHSQAVAGGIPILALDMYEHAYHMDYGANAKAYVDIFMRNVDWKALYTRYEDAAKVGGLRPLEQPEFGDVPSVGVEEVKAMLDTGKPVQVVDARPRASVSWTHEVMQGATWRDPERVQEWVGELSKSDPVVVYCAYGFHVGCKTAIKLRDLGFEAKFMQGGHSAWKAIGGPVKRYT
;
A
#
# COMPACT_ATOMS: atom_id res chain seq x y z
N MET A 1 20.36 -10.39 -18.49
CA MET A 1 19.40 -11.56 -18.38
C MET A 1 18.13 -11.23 -19.14
N ARG A 2 17.57 -12.15 -19.98
CA ARG A 2 16.36 -11.89 -20.76
C ARG A 2 15.11 -12.32 -20.04
N TYR A 3 14.06 -11.49 -20.10
CA TYR A 3 12.73 -11.84 -19.62
C TYR A 3 12.11 -12.91 -20.50
N GLN A 4 11.38 -13.83 -19.87
CA GLN A 4 10.76 -14.97 -20.53
C GLN A 4 9.27 -14.73 -20.75
N LEU A 5 8.72 -15.35 -21.78
CA LEU A 5 7.30 -15.37 -22.03
C LEU A 5 6.62 -16.30 -21.03
N THR A 6 5.54 -15.83 -20.41
CA THR A 6 4.66 -16.66 -19.59
C THR A 6 3.55 -17.25 -20.48
N PRO A 7 3.32 -18.56 -20.45
CA PRO A 7 2.21 -19.17 -21.18
C PRO A 7 0.87 -18.56 -20.77
N ILE A 8 -0.06 -18.46 -21.70
CA ILE A 8 -1.41 -17.96 -21.40
C ILE A 8 -2.12 -18.85 -20.37
N HIS A 9 -2.66 -18.26 -19.33
CA HIS A 9 -3.28 -19.00 -18.23
C HIS A 9 -4.76 -19.35 -18.49
N CYS A 10 -5.48 -18.50 -19.21
CA CYS A 10 -6.87 -18.79 -19.59
C CYS A 10 -6.94 -19.64 -20.86
N ARG A 11 -8.06 -20.33 -21.03
CA ARG A 11 -8.40 -21.03 -22.28
C ARG A 11 -9.29 -20.11 -23.12
N PRO A 12 -8.79 -19.51 -24.22
CA PRO A 12 -9.54 -18.48 -24.96
C PRO A 12 -10.93 -18.92 -25.39
N TRP A 13 -11.09 -20.19 -25.76
CA TRP A 13 -12.37 -20.75 -26.21
C TRP A 13 -13.41 -21.01 -25.10
N THR A 14 -13.03 -20.86 -23.83
CA THR A 14 -13.96 -21.00 -22.69
C THR A 14 -14.45 -19.63 -22.19
N LEU A 15 -13.86 -18.54 -22.66
CA LEU A 15 -14.24 -17.20 -22.23
C LEU A 15 -15.59 -16.81 -22.81
N SER A 16 -16.47 -16.31 -21.94
CA SER A 16 -17.80 -15.87 -22.35
C SER A 16 -17.72 -14.52 -23.07
N TYR A 17 -18.20 -14.47 -24.32
CA TYR A 17 -18.32 -13.24 -25.11
C TYR A 17 -17.00 -12.49 -25.39
N LEU A 18 -15.86 -13.16 -25.32
CA LEU A 18 -14.58 -12.70 -25.82
C LEU A 18 -14.11 -13.66 -26.90
N SER A 19 -13.88 -13.18 -28.12
CA SER A 19 -13.48 -14.05 -29.21
C SER A 19 -12.08 -14.60 -29.03
N VAL A 20 -11.85 -15.83 -29.48
CA VAL A 20 -10.50 -16.44 -29.51
C VAL A 20 -9.53 -15.53 -30.25
N LYS A 21 -9.97 -14.96 -31.38
CA LYS A 21 -9.16 -14.05 -32.19
C LYS A 21 -8.72 -12.80 -31.44
N LEU A 22 -9.60 -12.20 -30.64
CA LEU A 22 -9.25 -11.05 -29.78
C LEU A 22 -8.15 -11.44 -28.79
N ILE A 23 -8.35 -12.54 -28.08
CA ILE A 23 -7.43 -13.01 -27.02
C ILE A 23 -6.07 -13.41 -27.61
N GLU A 24 -6.06 -14.13 -28.73
CA GLU A 24 -4.82 -14.50 -29.44
C GLU A 24 -4.06 -13.25 -29.91
N SER A 25 -4.74 -12.31 -30.56
CA SER A 25 -4.14 -11.05 -30.99
C SER A 25 -3.57 -10.24 -29.82
N HIS A 26 -4.30 -10.16 -28.72
CA HIS A 26 -3.88 -9.48 -27.51
C HIS A 26 -2.60 -10.12 -26.91
N TYR A 27 -2.58 -11.45 -26.83
CA TYR A 27 -1.44 -12.20 -26.30
C TYR A 27 -0.21 -12.11 -27.22
N GLU A 28 -0.38 -12.36 -28.50
CA GLU A 28 0.74 -12.44 -29.46
C GLU A 28 1.35 -11.07 -29.78
N ASN A 29 0.49 -10.06 -29.97
CA ASN A 29 0.92 -8.74 -30.45
C ASN A 29 1.20 -7.77 -29.31
N ASN A 30 0.29 -7.61 -28.34
CA ASN A 30 0.41 -6.61 -27.30
C ASN A 30 1.31 -7.11 -26.15
N TYR A 31 0.98 -8.25 -25.54
CA TYR A 31 1.83 -8.84 -24.52
C TYR A 31 3.21 -9.27 -25.08
N GLY A 32 3.21 -10.00 -26.21
CA GLY A 32 4.46 -10.39 -26.89
C GLY A 32 5.27 -9.19 -27.35
N GLY A 33 4.62 -8.11 -27.79
CA GLY A 33 5.25 -6.83 -28.13
C GLY A 33 5.92 -6.16 -26.94
N ALA A 34 5.24 -6.11 -25.79
CA ALA A 34 5.79 -5.57 -24.55
C ALA A 34 7.04 -6.35 -24.12
N LEU A 35 6.99 -7.68 -24.17
CA LEU A 35 8.14 -8.54 -23.84
C LEU A 35 9.34 -8.29 -24.76
N ARG A 36 9.10 -8.23 -26.09
CA ARG A 36 10.17 -7.95 -27.06
C ARG A 36 10.79 -6.59 -26.84
N ARG A 37 9.97 -5.56 -26.59
CA ARG A 37 10.42 -4.20 -26.29
C ARG A 37 11.25 -4.18 -25.02
N LEU A 38 10.77 -4.82 -23.94
CA LEU A 38 11.49 -4.89 -22.67
C LEU A 38 12.87 -5.53 -22.82
N ASN A 39 12.96 -6.66 -23.55
CA ASN A 39 14.23 -7.32 -23.80
C ASN A 39 15.19 -6.47 -24.65
N ALA A 40 14.69 -5.73 -25.62
CA ALA A 40 15.51 -4.83 -26.44
C ALA A 40 16.05 -3.65 -25.60
N ILE A 41 15.24 -3.09 -24.72
CA ILE A 41 15.65 -2.02 -23.78
C ILE A 41 16.69 -2.56 -22.80
N THR A 42 16.44 -3.74 -22.22
CA THR A 42 17.38 -4.39 -21.29
C THR A 42 18.75 -4.61 -21.94
N GLU A 43 18.78 -5.04 -23.19
CA GLU A 43 20.05 -5.19 -23.94
C GLU A 43 20.78 -3.86 -24.16
N GLN A 44 20.05 -2.76 -24.39
CA GLN A 44 20.65 -1.43 -24.46
C GLN A 44 21.20 -0.98 -23.14
N LEU A 45 20.47 -1.17 -22.04
CA LEU A 45 20.89 -0.82 -20.69
C LEU A 45 22.13 -1.60 -20.23
N GLU A 46 22.24 -2.89 -20.59
CA GLU A 46 23.42 -3.72 -20.29
C GLU A 46 24.71 -3.19 -20.96
N LYS A 47 24.58 -2.51 -22.11
CA LYS A 47 25.69 -1.95 -22.89
C LYS A 47 25.96 -0.47 -22.60
N LEU A 48 25.16 0.16 -21.72
CA LEU A 48 25.20 1.59 -21.49
C LEU A 48 26.44 1.99 -20.68
N ASP A 49 27.15 3.01 -21.16
CA ASP A 49 28.17 3.70 -20.35
C ASP A 49 27.47 4.67 -19.38
N TRP A 50 27.19 4.17 -18.18
CA TRP A 50 26.44 4.92 -17.15
C TRP A 50 27.11 6.21 -16.74
N ALA A 51 28.44 6.29 -16.80
CA ALA A 51 29.22 7.47 -16.38
C ALA A 51 29.18 8.59 -17.41
N ASN A 52 29.13 8.25 -18.70
CA ASN A 52 29.28 9.21 -19.79
C ASN A 52 28.01 9.40 -20.62
N THR A 53 26.97 8.57 -20.40
CA THR A 53 25.70 8.70 -21.12
C THR A 53 24.93 9.95 -20.68
N PRO A 54 24.43 10.78 -21.60
CA PRO A 54 23.63 11.95 -21.24
C PRO A 54 22.37 11.60 -20.43
N ALA A 55 22.04 12.43 -19.44
CA ALA A 55 20.93 12.21 -18.53
C ALA A 55 19.57 11.99 -19.23
N TYR A 56 19.31 12.68 -20.33
CA TYR A 56 18.06 12.50 -21.11
C TYR A 56 17.95 11.11 -21.73
N ALA A 57 19.04 10.51 -22.18
CA ALA A 57 19.05 9.16 -22.73
C ALA A 57 18.83 8.12 -21.64
N ILE A 58 19.49 8.28 -20.48
CA ILE A 58 19.27 7.44 -19.31
C ILE A 58 17.81 7.51 -18.88
N SER A 59 17.26 8.71 -18.71
CA SER A 59 15.86 8.89 -18.27
C SER A 59 14.86 8.37 -19.27
N GLY A 60 15.13 8.48 -20.58
CA GLY A 60 14.30 7.91 -21.64
C GLY A 60 14.26 6.40 -21.57
N LEU A 61 15.41 5.73 -21.55
CA LEU A 61 15.51 4.28 -21.45
C LEU A 61 14.88 3.72 -20.18
N LYS A 62 15.07 4.38 -19.03
CA LYS A 62 14.51 3.93 -17.75
C LYS A 62 12.99 4.10 -17.67
N ARG A 63 12.44 5.14 -18.28
CA ARG A 63 10.96 5.27 -18.41
C ARG A 63 10.38 4.21 -19.32
N ASP A 64 11.03 3.95 -20.45
CA ASP A 64 10.62 2.93 -21.40
C ASP A 64 10.72 1.52 -20.84
N GLU A 65 11.77 1.25 -20.05
CA GLU A 65 11.93 0.00 -19.30
C GLU A 65 10.76 -0.21 -18.33
N LEU A 66 10.44 0.80 -17.51
CA LEU A 66 9.34 0.72 -16.55
C LEU A 66 8.01 0.48 -17.24
N ALA A 67 7.73 1.22 -18.33
CA ALA A 67 6.48 1.06 -19.09
C ALA A 67 6.39 -0.34 -19.71
N ALA A 68 7.46 -0.84 -20.32
CA ALA A 68 7.48 -2.16 -20.92
C ALA A 68 7.40 -3.29 -19.88
N LEU A 69 8.06 -3.14 -18.73
CA LEU A 69 8.01 -4.10 -17.63
C LEU A 69 6.60 -4.19 -17.03
N ASN A 70 6.00 -3.06 -16.70
CA ASN A 70 4.62 -3.04 -16.18
C ASN A 70 3.63 -3.54 -17.23
N SER A 71 3.79 -3.17 -18.50
CA SER A 71 2.96 -3.72 -19.58
C SER A 71 3.01 -5.25 -19.61
N LYS A 72 4.23 -5.83 -19.54
CA LYS A 72 4.41 -7.28 -19.46
C LYS A 72 3.67 -7.87 -18.25
N LEU A 73 3.91 -7.35 -17.06
CA LEU A 73 3.36 -7.88 -15.80
C LEU A 73 1.83 -7.74 -15.72
N LEU A 74 1.29 -6.60 -16.17
CA LEU A 74 -0.15 -6.35 -16.16
C LEU A 74 -0.89 -7.23 -17.18
N HIS A 75 -0.31 -7.50 -18.37
CA HIS A 75 -0.88 -8.45 -19.30
C HIS A 75 -0.88 -9.89 -18.74
N GLU A 76 0.20 -10.32 -18.10
CA GLU A 76 0.26 -11.62 -17.44
C GLU A 76 -0.84 -11.76 -16.40
N LEU A 77 -1.00 -10.72 -15.57
CA LEU A 77 -2.06 -10.68 -14.56
C LEU A 77 -3.46 -10.67 -15.20
N TYR A 78 -3.66 -9.90 -16.27
CA TYR A 78 -4.91 -9.86 -17.01
C TYR A 78 -5.33 -11.25 -17.48
N PHE A 79 -4.46 -11.96 -18.20
CA PHE A 79 -4.75 -13.32 -18.68
C PHE A 79 -4.94 -14.31 -17.53
N ALA A 80 -4.18 -14.18 -16.43
CA ALA A 80 -4.31 -15.01 -15.24
C ALA A 80 -5.55 -14.69 -14.40
N SER A 81 -6.25 -13.59 -14.71
CA SER A 81 -7.46 -13.17 -13.99
C SER A 81 -8.74 -13.67 -14.63
N MET A 82 -8.66 -14.29 -15.81
CA MET A 82 -9.81 -14.73 -16.59
C MET A 82 -9.93 -16.25 -16.63
N GLY A 83 -11.13 -16.73 -16.96
CA GLY A 83 -11.45 -18.15 -17.12
C GLY A 83 -12.37 -18.72 -16.03
N GLY A 84 -12.89 -17.86 -15.14
CA GLY A 84 -13.88 -18.21 -14.13
C GLY A 84 -15.30 -17.79 -14.50
N GLU A 85 -16.19 -17.87 -13.53
CA GLU A 85 -17.63 -17.61 -13.69
C GLU A 85 -18.06 -16.21 -13.23
N GLY A 86 -17.11 -15.33 -12.91
CA GLY A 86 -17.36 -13.94 -12.50
C GLY A 86 -18.04 -13.77 -11.14
N GLN A 87 -18.13 -14.83 -10.35
CA GLN A 87 -18.74 -14.78 -9.01
C GLN A 87 -17.64 -14.92 -7.93
N PRO A 88 -17.53 -13.97 -7.01
CA PRO A 88 -16.53 -14.04 -5.94
C PRO A 88 -16.81 -15.22 -5.00
N THR A 89 -15.74 -15.86 -4.53
CA THR A 89 -15.82 -16.86 -3.46
C THR A 89 -16.30 -16.21 -2.16
N GLU A 90 -16.85 -16.97 -1.23
CA GLU A 90 -17.26 -16.46 0.09
C GLU A 90 -16.08 -15.78 0.80
N ALA A 91 -14.91 -16.42 0.79
CA ALA A 91 -13.70 -15.87 1.41
C ALA A 91 -13.28 -14.53 0.78
N MET A 92 -13.26 -14.43 -0.57
CA MET A 92 -12.94 -13.17 -1.23
C MET A 92 -14.00 -12.10 -1.01
N SER A 93 -15.28 -12.50 -0.93
CA SER A 93 -16.39 -11.60 -0.60
C SER A 93 -16.22 -10.96 0.78
N ALA A 94 -15.78 -11.74 1.77
CA ALA A 94 -15.48 -11.22 3.12
C ALA A 94 -14.35 -10.20 3.11
N VAL A 95 -13.27 -10.46 2.34
CA VAL A 95 -12.15 -9.52 2.18
C VAL A 95 -12.59 -8.21 1.52
N LEU A 96 -13.34 -8.31 0.41
CA LEU A 96 -13.87 -7.12 -0.28
C LEU A 96 -14.84 -6.33 0.61
N ALA A 97 -15.70 -7.02 1.36
CA ALA A 97 -16.63 -6.36 2.28
C ALA A 97 -15.89 -5.64 3.43
N ARG A 98 -14.81 -6.24 3.94
CA ARG A 98 -13.95 -5.61 4.96
C ARG A 98 -13.34 -4.30 4.46
N ASP A 99 -12.79 -4.29 3.24
CA ASP A 99 -11.96 -3.19 2.75
C ASP A 99 -12.77 -2.10 2.04
N PHE A 100 -13.89 -2.46 1.42
CA PHE A 100 -14.74 -1.54 0.64
C PHE A 100 -16.15 -1.34 1.24
N GLY A 101 -16.49 -2.04 2.33
CA GLY A 101 -17.80 -2.00 2.96
C GLY A 101 -18.82 -3.01 2.38
N SER A 102 -18.72 -3.37 1.11
CA SER A 102 -19.46 -4.48 0.47
C SER A 102 -18.83 -4.89 -0.85
N VAL A 103 -19.14 -6.11 -1.31
CA VAL A 103 -18.76 -6.59 -2.66
C VAL A 103 -19.36 -5.70 -3.75
N LEU A 104 -20.61 -5.26 -3.58
CA LEU A 104 -21.30 -4.41 -4.55
C LEU A 104 -20.59 -3.06 -4.68
N ARG A 105 -20.26 -2.42 -3.57
CA ARG A 105 -19.54 -1.13 -3.58
C ARG A 105 -18.17 -1.25 -4.24
N TRP A 106 -17.41 -2.30 -3.94
CA TRP A 106 -16.16 -2.57 -4.64
C TRP A 106 -16.37 -2.69 -6.14
N LYS A 107 -17.36 -3.49 -6.58
CA LYS A 107 -17.68 -3.70 -7.99
C LYS A 107 -18.07 -2.40 -8.68
N ASP A 108 -18.93 -1.62 -8.06
CA ASP A 108 -19.38 -0.32 -8.60
C ASP A 108 -18.20 0.62 -8.80
N GLU A 109 -17.29 0.71 -7.84
CA GLU A 109 -16.06 1.50 -7.94
C GLU A 109 -15.16 0.99 -9.07
N PHE A 110 -14.85 -0.31 -9.10
CA PHE A 110 -13.98 -0.93 -10.10
C PHE A 110 -14.53 -0.74 -11.53
N VAL A 111 -15.81 -0.99 -11.74
CA VAL A 111 -16.50 -0.81 -13.02
C VAL A 111 -16.56 0.66 -13.43
N ALA A 112 -16.85 1.58 -12.49
CA ALA A 112 -16.86 3.01 -12.75
C ALA A 112 -15.48 3.52 -13.22
N MET A 113 -14.40 3.02 -12.61
CA MET A 113 -13.02 3.33 -13.02
C MET A 113 -12.72 2.81 -14.43
N GLY A 114 -13.15 1.58 -14.77
CA GLY A 114 -13.04 1.05 -16.14
C GLY A 114 -13.78 1.92 -17.16
N ASN A 115 -15.01 2.31 -16.84
CA ASN A 115 -15.80 3.20 -17.69
C ASN A 115 -15.19 4.60 -17.83
N ALA A 116 -14.49 5.09 -16.81
CA ALA A 116 -13.79 6.39 -16.84
C ALA A 116 -12.55 6.36 -17.75
N LEU A 117 -12.00 5.17 -18.05
CA LEU A 117 -10.91 4.98 -19.01
C LEU A 117 -11.41 4.74 -20.44
N ALA A 118 -12.72 4.61 -20.65
CA ALA A 118 -13.31 4.36 -21.97
C ALA A 118 -13.00 5.49 -22.97
N GLY A 119 -12.59 5.13 -24.19
CA GLY A 119 -12.17 6.09 -25.21
C GLY A 119 -10.74 6.63 -25.04
N GLY A 120 -10.01 6.10 -24.06
CA GLY A 120 -8.60 6.38 -23.82
C GLY A 120 -7.80 5.09 -23.71
N SER A 121 -6.91 5.03 -22.73
CA SER A 121 -6.08 3.87 -22.44
C SER A 121 -5.84 3.75 -20.93
N GLY A 122 -5.42 2.59 -20.47
CA GLY A 122 -5.02 2.41 -19.10
C GLY A 122 -5.44 1.09 -18.49
N TRP A 123 -5.38 1.04 -17.17
CA TRP A 123 -5.66 -0.15 -16.37
C TRP A 123 -6.48 0.21 -15.14
N VAL A 124 -7.38 -0.68 -14.75
CA VAL A 124 -7.91 -0.71 -13.40
C VAL A 124 -7.31 -1.91 -12.69
N VAL A 125 -6.66 -1.68 -11.57
CA VAL A 125 -5.93 -2.72 -10.87
C VAL A 125 -6.43 -2.81 -9.42
N LEU A 126 -6.88 -4.00 -9.01
CA LEU A 126 -7.07 -4.27 -7.59
C LEU A 126 -5.71 -4.59 -6.98
N VAL A 127 -5.29 -3.83 -6.00
CA VAL A 127 -3.95 -3.88 -5.41
C VAL A 127 -4.05 -4.16 -3.91
N TYR A 128 -3.24 -5.08 -3.41
CA TYR A 128 -3.03 -5.27 -1.98
C TYR A 128 -1.87 -4.40 -1.49
N LEU A 129 -2.09 -3.67 -0.41
CA LEU A 129 -1.09 -2.86 0.26
C LEU A 129 -0.59 -3.58 1.52
N PRO A 130 0.62 -4.18 1.51
CA PRO A 130 1.13 -4.95 2.65
C PRO A 130 1.28 -4.12 3.92
N GLY A 131 1.66 -2.85 3.82
CA GLY A 131 1.81 -1.96 4.97
C GLY A 131 0.50 -1.61 5.67
N GLU A 132 -0.59 -1.57 4.89
CA GLU A 132 -1.93 -1.20 5.36
C GLU A 132 -2.83 -2.41 5.57
N HIS A 133 -2.38 -3.60 5.20
CA HIS A 133 -3.13 -4.87 5.24
C HIS A 133 -4.51 -4.80 4.58
N ARG A 134 -4.62 -4.06 3.47
CA ARG A 134 -5.88 -3.82 2.77
C ARG A 134 -5.76 -3.82 1.25
N LEU A 135 -6.90 -4.03 0.59
CA LEU A 135 -7.08 -3.87 -0.85
C LEU A 135 -7.50 -2.43 -1.19
N VAL A 136 -7.03 -1.94 -2.32
CA VAL A 136 -7.47 -0.68 -2.95
C VAL A 136 -7.64 -0.88 -4.45
N ASN A 137 -8.54 -0.14 -5.09
CA ASN A 137 -8.58 -0.04 -6.55
C ASN A 137 -7.63 1.08 -6.99
N GLN A 138 -6.76 0.78 -7.95
CA GLN A 138 -5.84 1.72 -8.55
C GLN A 138 -6.29 2.06 -9.97
N TYR A 139 -6.40 3.35 -10.28
CA TYR A 139 -6.53 3.89 -11.62
C TYR A 139 -5.14 4.16 -12.19
N ALA A 140 -4.86 3.65 -13.39
CA ALA A 140 -3.60 3.89 -14.10
C ALA A 140 -3.90 4.27 -15.54
N ALA A 141 -3.62 5.52 -15.94
CA ALA A 141 -3.84 5.99 -17.31
C ALA A 141 -2.82 5.43 -18.30
N GLU A 142 -1.70 4.92 -17.80
CA GLU A 142 -0.62 4.32 -18.60
C GLU A 142 0.12 3.23 -17.84
N HIS A 143 0.93 2.44 -18.52
CA HIS A 143 1.66 1.30 -17.94
C HIS A 143 2.66 1.70 -16.84
N SER A 144 3.21 2.91 -16.86
CA SER A 144 4.23 3.34 -15.89
C SER A 144 3.66 3.69 -14.51
N GLN A 145 2.34 3.77 -14.37
CA GLN A 145 1.69 4.14 -13.12
C GLN A 145 1.44 2.90 -12.26
N ALA A 146 1.99 2.91 -11.07
CA ALA A 146 1.79 1.84 -10.08
C ALA A 146 1.81 2.41 -8.66
N VAL A 147 1.06 1.80 -7.75
CA VAL A 147 1.15 2.11 -6.32
C VAL A 147 2.45 1.55 -5.77
N ALA A 148 3.30 2.41 -5.23
CA ALA A 148 4.58 1.98 -4.63
C ALA A 148 4.33 0.98 -3.49
N GLY A 149 4.99 -0.18 -3.56
CA GLY A 149 4.82 -1.26 -2.59
C GLY A 149 3.51 -2.04 -2.70
N GLY A 150 2.63 -1.69 -3.65
CA GLY A 150 1.40 -2.43 -3.91
C GLY A 150 1.65 -3.74 -4.65
N ILE A 151 0.89 -4.78 -4.30
CA ILE A 151 0.91 -6.10 -4.97
C ILE A 151 -0.37 -6.23 -5.80
N PRO A 152 -0.27 -6.25 -7.15
CA PRO A 152 -1.44 -6.38 -8.02
C PRO A 152 -2.12 -7.74 -7.87
N ILE A 153 -3.45 -7.75 -7.74
CA ILE A 153 -4.28 -8.95 -7.54
C ILE A 153 -5.17 -9.22 -8.76
N LEU A 154 -5.76 -8.19 -9.35
CA LEU A 154 -6.60 -8.23 -10.55
C LEU A 154 -6.23 -7.05 -11.44
N ALA A 155 -6.15 -7.25 -12.75
CA ALA A 155 -5.97 -6.18 -13.71
C ALA A 155 -7.05 -6.25 -14.80
N LEU A 156 -7.72 -5.12 -15.05
CA LEU A 156 -8.59 -4.89 -16.19
C LEU A 156 -7.84 -4.00 -17.19
N ASP A 157 -7.65 -4.50 -18.40
CA ASP A 157 -7.04 -3.76 -19.49
C ASP A 157 -8.08 -2.91 -20.21
N MET A 158 -7.86 -1.59 -20.26
CA MET A 158 -8.73 -0.63 -20.92
C MET A 158 -8.11 -0.01 -22.19
N TYR A 159 -6.98 -0.54 -22.64
CA TYR A 159 -6.49 -0.22 -23.99
C TYR A 159 -7.41 -0.80 -25.04
N GLU A 160 -7.60 -0.11 -26.17
CA GLU A 160 -8.51 -0.54 -27.24
C GLU A 160 -8.21 -1.94 -27.79
N HIS A 161 -6.96 -2.36 -27.77
CA HIS A 161 -6.59 -3.71 -28.20
C HIS A 161 -7.22 -4.83 -27.37
N ALA A 162 -7.64 -4.53 -26.14
CA ALA A 162 -8.28 -5.51 -25.25
C ALA A 162 -9.75 -5.77 -25.62
N TYR A 163 -10.40 -4.89 -26.42
CA TYR A 163 -11.84 -5.02 -26.69
C TYR A 163 -12.31 -4.59 -28.08
N HIS A 164 -11.54 -3.79 -28.81
CA HIS A 164 -12.05 -3.12 -30.02
C HIS A 164 -12.48 -4.11 -31.12
N MET A 165 -11.83 -5.27 -31.23
CA MET A 165 -12.17 -6.28 -32.24
C MET A 165 -13.56 -6.89 -32.04
N ASP A 166 -14.04 -6.99 -30.81
CA ASP A 166 -15.33 -7.61 -30.47
C ASP A 166 -16.41 -6.57 -30.18
N TYR A 167 -16.02 -5.42 -29.59
CA TYR A 167 -16.93 -4.42 -29.04
C TYR A 167 -16.84 -3.05 -29.74
N GLY A 168 -15.89 -2.87 -30.65
CA GLY A 168 -15.66 -1.56 -31.26
C GLY A 168 -15.41 -0.51 -30.15
N ALA A 169 -16.08 0.63 -30.24
CA ALA A 169 -16.00 1.71 -29.26
C ALA A 169 -16.83 1.46 -27.98
N ASN A 170 -17.55 0.34 -27.87
CA ASN A 170 -18.41 0.04 -26.72
C ASN A 170 -17.62 -0.57 -25.54
N ALA A 171 -16.68 0.20 -25.01
CA ALA A 171 -15.84 -0.21 -23.88
C ALA A 171 -16.65 -0.60 -22.64
N LYS A 172 -17.82 0.02 -22.42
CA LYS A 172 -18.69 -0.31 -21.29
C LYS A 172 -19.19 -1.75 -21.33
N ALA A 173 -19.60 -2.24 -22.52
CA ALA A 173 -20.01 -3.63 -22.66
C ALA A 173 -18.82 -4.59 -22.40
N TYR A 174 -17.62 -4.22 -22.82
CA TYR A 174 -16.43 -5.00 -22.53
C TYR A 174 -16.13 -5.10 -21.02
N VAL A 175 -16.23 -4.00 -20.27
CA VAL A 175 -16.03 -4.02 -18.80
C VAL A 175 -17.01 -5.00 -18.13
N ASP A 176 -18.28 -4.98 -18.53
CA ASP A 176 -19.28 -5.91 -18.00
C ASP A 176 -18.95 -7.39 -18.36
N ILE A 177 -18.41 -7.61 -19.55
CA ILE A 177 -18.00 -8.96 -19.98
C ILE A 177 -16.72 -9.41 -19.27
N PHE A 178 -15.74 -8.54 -19.09
CA PHE A 178 -14.56 -8.85 -18.29
C PHE A 178 -14.95 -9.34 -16.89
N MET A 179 -15.85 -8.62 -16.22
CA MET A 179 -16.32 -8.99 -14.87
C MET A 179 -16.99 -10.37 -14.81
N ARG A 180 -17.62 -10.82 -15.91
CA ARG A 180 -18.23 -12.17 -16.00
C ARG A 180 -17.20 -13.28 -16.18
N ASN A 181 -16.02 -12.98 -16.65
CA ASN A 181 -14.95 -13.94 -16.91
C ASN A 181 -13.90 -13.99 -15.78
N VAL A 182 -14.05 -13.19 -14.72
CA VAL A 182 -13.07 -13.15 -13.63
C VAL A 182 -12.98 -14.50 -12.90
N ASP A 183 -11.77 -15.03 -12.80
CA ASP A 183 -11.47 -16.22 -11.98
C ASP A 183 -11.20 -15.81 -10.53
N TRP A 184 -12.26 -15.74 -9.75
CA TRP A 184 -12.22 -15.34 -8.34
C TRP A 184 -11.45 -16.31 -7.45
N LYS A 185 -11.34 -17.56 -7.84
CA LYS A 185 -10.56 -18.55 -7.11
C LYS A 185 -9.07 -18.29 -7.24
N ALA A 186 -8.62 -18.03 -8.48
CA ALA A 186 -7.25 -17.61 -8.75
C ALA A 186 -6.92 -16.26 -8.10
N LEU A 187 -7.88 -15.31 -8.07
CA LEU A 187 -7.74 -14.04 -7.35
C LEU A 187 -7.51 -14.25 -5.87
N TYR A 188 -8.32 -15.08 -5.23
CA TYR A 188 -8.22 -15.33 -3.80
C TYR A 188 -6.87 -15.95 -3.44
N THR A 189 -6.37 -16.90 -4.24
CA THR A 189 -5.03 -17.46 -4.04
C THR A 189 -3.94 -16.39 -4.11
N ARG A 190 -4.00 -15.49 -5.11
CA ARG A 190 -3.04 -14.36 -5.20
C ARG A 190 -3.13 -13.42 -4.01
N TYR A 191 -4.35 -13.14 -3.53
CA TYR A 191 -4.55 -12.35 -2.33
C TYR A 191 -3.91 -13.02 -1.10
N GLU A 192 -4.15 -14.32 -0.89
CA GLU A 192 -3.55 -15.06 0.23
C GLU A 192 -2.01 -15.01 0.19
N ASP A 193 -1.41 -15.14 -1.00
CA ASP A 193 0.04 -15.05 -1.15
C ASP A 193 0.54 -13.62 -0.90
N ALA A 194 -0.16 -12.59 -1.38
CA ALA A 194 0.17 -11.20 -1.12
C ALA A 194 0.04 -10.84 0.37
N ALA A 195 -0.97 -11.38 1.06
CA ALA A 195 -1.21 -11.14 2.48
C ALA A 195 -0.12 -11.71 3.41
N LYS A 196 0.69 -12.64 2.91
CA LYS A 196 1.87 -13.17 3.64
C LYS A 196 3.06 -12.20 3.58
N VAL A 197 3.05 -11.26 2.64
CA VAL A 197 4.11 -10.25 2.50
C VAL A 197 3.90 -9.16 3.54
N GLY A 198 4.85 -8.98 4.43
CA GLY A 198 4.81 -7.89 5.41
C GLY A 198 5.14 -6.54 4.77
N GLY A 199 4.59 -5.46 5.33
CA GLY A 199 5.00 -4.10 5.00
C GLY A 199 6.38 -3.74 5.57
N LEU A 200 6.78 -2.49 5.43
CA LEU A 200 7.99 -1.97 6.08
C LEU A 200 7.84 -2.12 7.61
N ARG A 201 8.77 -2.84 8.22
CA ARG A 201 8.79 -2.97 9.68
C ARG A 201 9.46 -1.76 10.29
N PRO A 202 8.97 -1.26 11.44
CA PRO A 202 9.72 -0.31 12.24
C PRO A 202 11.11 -0.86 12.57
N LEU A 203 12.10 0.02 12.73
CA LEU A 203 13.43 -0.40 13.17
C LEU A 203 13.32 -1.10 14.54
N GLU A 204 13.86 -2.31 14.60
CA GLU A 204 13.97 -3.01 15.87
C GLU A 204 14.94 -2.25 16.79
N GLN A 205 14.59 -2.16 18.08
CA GLN A 205 15.41 -1.52 19.10
C GLN A 205 15.83 -2.59 20.11
N PRO A 206 16.73 -3.51 19.74
CA PRO A 206 17.07 -4.68 20.55
C PRO A 206 17.65 -4.31 21.92
N GLU A 207 18.22 -3.12 22.06
CA GLU A 207 18.78 -2.61 23.32
C GLU A 207 17.74 -2.37 24.43
N PHE A 208 16.46 -2.25 24.07
CA PHE A 208 15.36 -2.03 25.02
C PHE A 208 14.46 -3.26 25.20
N GLY A 209 14.73 -4.35 24.48
CA GLY A 209 13.87 -5.53 24.51
C GLY A 209 12.47 -5.24 23.97
N ASP A 210 11.50 -6.02 24.45
CA ASP A 210 10.10 -5.98 23.96
C ASP A 210 9.27 -4.96 24.78
N VAL A 211 9.58 -3.66 24.61
CA VAL A 211 8.85 -2.59 25.29
C VAL A 211 7.53 -2.32 24.56
N PRO A 212 6.38 -2.41 25.25
CA PRO A 212 5.11 -2.11 24.64
C PRO A 212 5.05 -0.70 24.05
N SER A 213 4.57 -0.61 22.81
CA SER A 213 4.41 0.65 22.09
C SER A 213 2.95 0.91 21.72
N VAL A 214 2.67 2.13 21.29
CA VAL A 214 1.37 2.56 20.78
C VAL A 214 1.59 3.49 19.58
N GLY A 215 0.77 3.36 18.54
CA GLY A 215 0.80 4.22 17.36
C GLY A 215 0.30 5.63 17.67
N VAL A 216 0.81 6.63 16.95
CA VAL A 216 0.42 8.04 17.17
C VAL A 216 -1.06 8.29 16.86
N GLU A 217 -1.64 7.59 15.86
CA GLU A 217 -3.05 7.67 15.52
C GLU A 217 -3.94 7.10 16.62
N GLU A 218 -3.51 6.01 17.27
CA GLU A 218 -4.22 5.41 18.39
C GLU A 218 -4.25 6.35 19.60
N VAL A 219 -3.11 6.99 19.90
CA VAL A 219 -3.04 8.02 20.96
C VAL A 219 -3.97 9.18 20.65
N LYS A 220 -4.00 9.63 19.40
CA LYS A 220 -4.91 10.68 18.95
C LYS A 220 -6.38 10.28 19.15
N ALA A 221 -6.74 9.07 18.74
CA ALA A 221 -8.09 8.54 18.94
C ALA A 221 -8.48 8.43 20.43
N MET A 222 -7.54 8.04 21.32
CA MET A 222 -7.78 8.03 22.77
C MET A 222 -8.10 9.42 23.30
N LEU A 223 -7.32 10.43 22.92
CA LEU A 223 -7.53 11.82 23.35
C LEU A 223 -8.82 12.41 22.78
N ASP A 224 -9.10 12.19 21.51
CA ASP A 224 -10.31 12.71 20.83
C ASP A 224 -11.61 12.11 21.41
N THR A 225 -11.55 10.86 21.89
CA THR A 225 -12.71 10.17 22.49
C THR A 225 -12.82 10.33 24.00
N GLY A 226 -11.88 11.06 24.62
CA GLY A 226 -11.87 11.28 26.08
C GLY A 226 -11.58 10.00 26.89
N LYS A 227 -10.96 8.98 26.30
CA LYS A 227 -10.53 7.81 27.06
C LYS A 227 -9.49 8.20 28.09
N PRO A 228 -9.54 7.66 29.32
CA PRO A 228 -8.54 7.92 30.34
C PRO A 228 -7.15 7.51 29.84
N VAL A 229 -6.25 8.46 29.71
CA VAL A 229 -4.85 8.25 29.35
C VAL A 229 -4.00 9.40 29.89
N GLN A 230 -2.87 9.08 30.49
CA GLN A 230 -1.90 10.05 30.96
C GLN A 230 -0.76 10.16 29.95
N VAL A 231 -0.59 11.32 29.34
CA VAL A 231 0.44 11.52 28.32
C VAL A 231 1.62 12.28 28.90
N VAL A 232 2.79 11.66 28.90
CA VAL A 232 4.04 12.19 29.44
C VAL A 232 5.00 12.57 28.31
N ASP A 233 5.38 13.84 28.27
CA ASP A 233 6.47 14.32 27.43
C ASP A 233 7.81 14.08 28.16
N ALA A 234 8.55 13.10 27.72
CA ALA A 234 9.85 12.73 28.26
C ALA A 234 11.03 13.26 27.43
N ARG A 235 10.82 14.30 26.61
CA ARG A 235 11.93 14.92 25.89
C ARG A 235 12.92 15.57 26.87
N PRO A 236 14.24 15.54 26.58
CA PRO A 236 15.21 16.31 27.35
C PRO A 236 14.80 17.78 27.43
N ARG A 237 15.04 18.42 28.56
CA ARG A 237 14.65 19.82 28.80
C ARG A 237 15.09 20.77 27.71
N ALA A 238 16.31 20.62 27.24
CA ALA A 238 16.84 21.43 26.12
C ALA A 238 15.97 21.32 24.86
N SER A 239 15.48 20.12 24.52
CA SER A 239 14.61 19.88 23.37
C SER A 239 13.26 20.58 23.49
N VAL A 240 12.64 20.53 24.66
CA VAL A 240 11.35 21.19 24.92
C VAL A 240 11.53 22.71 24.97
N SER A 241 12.60 23.19 25.58
CA SER A 241 12.91 24.63 25.63
C SER A 241 13.20 25.22 24.24
N TRP A 242 13.69 24.41 23.31
CA TRP A 242 13.92 24.87 21.95
C TRP A 242 12.64 24.89 21.09
N THR A 243 11.78 23.89 21.25
CA THR A 243 10.52 23.82 20.48
C THR A 243 9.43 24.72 21.04
N HIS A 244 9.48 25.05 22.33
CA HIS A 244 8.46 25.82 23.07
C HIS A 244 7.04 25.26 22.96
N GLU A 245 6.89 23.96 22.67
CA GLU A 245 5.60 23.32 22.48
C GLU A 245 5.59 21.89 23.02
N VAL A 246 4.43 21.45 23.49
CA VAL A 246 4.15 20.07 23.91
C VAL A 246 2.82 19.60 23.28
N MET A 247 2.59 18.30 23.19
CA MET A 247 1.28 17.78 22.78
C MET A 247 0.18 18.35 23.69
N GLN A 248 -0.96 18.71 23.10
CA GLN A 248 -2.13 19.05 23.88
C GLN A 248 -2.57 17.83 24.71
N GLY A 249 -2.83 18.04 26.00
CA GLY A 249 -3.14 16.94 26.93
C GLY A 249 -1.89 16.30 27.58
N ALA A 250 -0.68 16.57 27.11
CA ALA A 250 0.53 16.06 27.71
C ALA A 250 1.07 16.99 28.81
N THR A 251 1.81 16.37 29.76
CA THR A 251 2.61 17.05 30.76
C THR A 251 4.08 16.69 30.57
N TRP A 252 4.94 17.70 30.47
CA TRP A 252 6.38 17.46 30.45
C TRP A 252 6.88 16.98 31.81
N ARG A 253 7.72 15.97 31.79
CA ARG A 253 8.40 15.41 32.99
C ARG A 253 9.84 15.08 32.64
N ASP A 254 10.73 15.39 33.58
CA ASP A 254 12.15 15.12 33.41
C ASP A 254 12.41 13.60 33.36
N PRO A 255 12.86 13.02 32.21
CA PRO A 255 13.08 11.58 32.09
C PRO A 255 14.21 11.04 32.98
N GLU A 256 15.11 11.92 33.48
CA GLU A 256 16.19 11.53 34.36
C GLU A 256 15.73 11.47 35.82
N ARG A 257 14.62 12.14 36.17
CA ARG A 257 14.10 12.28 37.52
C ARG A 257 12.75 11.62 37.74
N VAL A 258 12.54 10.44 37.16
CA VAL A 258 11.25 9.74 37.22
C VAL A 258 10.72 9.57 38.63
N GLN A 259 11.60 9.28 39.61
CA GLN A 259 11.22 9.07 41.00
C GLN A 259 10.62 10.32 41.68
N GLU A 260 10.94 11.53 41.19
CA GLU A 260 10.47 12.77 41.79
C GLU A 260 9.02 13.09 41.43
N TRP A 261 8.56 12.63 40.25
CA TRP A 261 7.23 12.96 39.71
C TRP A 261 6.30 11.77 39.49
N VAL A 262 6.78 10.55 39.61
CA VAL A 262 5.96 9.36 39.37
C VAL A 262 4.76 9.24 40.28
N GLY A 263 4.86 9.77 41.51
CA GLY A 263 3.75 9.83 42.47
C GLY A 263 2.57 10.72 42.06
N GLU A 264 2.75 11.54 41.03
CA GLU A 264 1.68 12.37 40.48
C GLU A 264 0.82 11.63 39.45
N LEU A 265 1.26 10.43 39.01
CA LEU A 265 0.51 9.61 38.07
C LEU A 265 -0.47 8.68 38.77
N SER A 266 -1.64 8.49 38.15
CA SER A 266 -2.61 7.48 38.54
C SER A 266 -2.20 6.09 38.04
N LYS A 267 -2.24 5.09 38.93
CA LYS A 267 -1.98 3.69 38.58
C LYS A 267 -3.16 3.01 37.88
N SER A 268 -4.34 3.62 37.94
CA SER A 268 -5.55 3.09 37.29
C SER A 268 -5.62 3.41 35.78
N ASP A 269 -4.87 4.43 35.35
CA ASP A 269 -4.96 4.92 33.98
C ASP A 269 -3.68 4.60 33.20
N PRO A 270 -3.78 4.14 31.96
CA PRO A 270 -2.60 3.85 31.15
C PRO A 270 -1.75 5.12 30.93
N VAL A 271 -0.44 4.92 30.86
CA VAL A 271 0.53 6.00 30.61
C VAL A 271 1.13 5.85 29.23
N VAL A 272 1.05 6.89 28.43
CA VAL A 272 1.73 7.00 27.14
C VAL A 272 2.90 7.97 27.28
N VAL A 273 4.11 7.48 27.01
CA VAL A 273 5.32 8.28 27.07
C VAL A 273 5.79 8.60 25.66
N TYR A 274 6.11 9.84 25.38
CA TYR A 274 6.75 10.18 24.12
C TYR A 274 8.06 10.97 24.33
N CYS A 275 8.96 10.86 23.36
CA CYS A 275 10.11 11.75 23.22
C CYS A 275 10.09 12.41 21.84
N ALA A 276 11.22 12.91 21.34
CA ALA A 276 11.24 13.63 20.04
C ALA A 276 10.82 12.73 18.85
N TYR A 277 11.34 11.50 18.78
CA TYR A 277 11.15 10.58 17.64
C TYR A 277 10.68 9.18 18.02
N GLY A 278 10.35 8.92 19.28
CA GLY A 278 9.88 7.60 19.73
C GLY A 278 10.98 6.55 19.88
N PHE A 279 12.23 6.98 20.15
CA PHE A 279 13.36 6.09 20.41
C PHE A 279 13.76 6.12 21.91
N HIS A 280 15.03 5.88 22.18
CA HIS A 280 15.72 5.79 23.45
C HIS A 280 15.01 6.37 24.69
N VAL A 281 14.78 7.68 24.74
CA VAL A 281 14.30 8.34 25.96
C VAL A 281 12.88 7.92 26.30
N GLY A 282 11.99 7.87 25.29
CA GLY A 282 10.61 7.41 25.49
C GLY A 282 10.55 5.95 25.97
N CYS A 283 11.34 5.07 25.32
CA CYS A 283 11.43 3.66 25.71
C CYS A 283 11.98 3.50 27.12
N LYS A 284 13.12 4.14 27.45
CA LYS A 284 13.72 4.09 28.80
C LYS A 284 12.76 4.58 29.87
N THR A 285 12.04 5.64 29.62
CA THR A 285 11.07 6.18 30.60
C THR A 285 9.87 5.24 30.74
N ALA A 286 9.36 4.66 29.65
CA ALA A 286 8.29 3.67 29.72
C ALA A 286 8.71 2.43 30.51
N ILE A 287 9.94 1.91 30.31
CA ILE A 287 10.50 0.80 31.10
C ILE A 287 10.50 1.16 32.61
N LYS A 288 11.08 2.32 33.00
CA LYS A 288 11.14 2.76 34.39
C LYS A 288 9.76 2.83 35.02
N LEU A 289 8.76 3.32 34.28
CA LEU A 289 7.37 3.39 34.79
C LEU A 289 6.76 1.99 34.97
N ARG A 290 7.04 1.07 34.07
CA ARG A 290 6.60 -0.32 34.18
C ARG A 290 7.23 -1.04 35.36
N ASP A 291 8.51 -0.81 35.63
CA ASP A 291 9.21 -1.33 36.83
C ASP A 291 8.59 -0.81 38.11
N LEU A 292 7.95 0.35 38.07
CA LEU A 292 7.22 0.97 39.19
C LEU A 292 5.72 0.58 39.22
N GLY A 293 5.30 -0.35 38.36
CA GLY A 293 3.96 -0.95 38.33
C GLY A 293 2.90 -0.14 37.60
N PHE A 294 3.29 0.72 36.64
CA PHE A 294 2.36 1.43 35.76
C PHE A 294 2.14 0.66 34.46
N GLU A 295 0.95 0.74 33.88
CA GLU A 295 0.69 0.33 32.49
C GLU A 295 1.23 1.41 31.56
N ALA A 296 2.52 1.35 31.25
CA ALA A 296 3.19 2.34 30.41
C ALA A 296 3.57 1.78 29.04
N LYS A 297 3.31 2.57 27.99
CA LYS A 297 3.71 2.33 26.60
C LYS A 297 4.47 3.56 26.08
N PHE A 298 5.41 3.35 25.13
CA PHE A 298 5.98 4.49 24.44
C PHE A 298 5.23 4.76 23.11
N MET A 299 5.11 6.04 22.74
CA MET A 299 4.49 6.44 21.48
C MET A 299 5.50 6.37 20.33
N GLN A 300 5.22 5.54 19.34
CA GLN A 300 6.04 5.43 18.14
C GLN A 300 6.09 6.76 17.37
N GLY A 301 7.27 7.09 16.85
CA GLY A 301 7.50 8.33 16.13
C GLY A 301 7.52 9.61 16.98
N GLY A 302 7.12 9.54 18.24
CA GLY A 302 7.21 10.62 19.23
C GLY A 302 6.52 11.92 18.82
N HIS A 303 7.01 13.05 19.34
CA HIS A 303 6.48 14.39 19.07
C HIS A 303 6.49 14.76 17.56
N SER A 304 7.48 14.28 16.83
CA SER A 304 7.59 14.53 15.40
C SER A 304 6.44 13.87 14.62
N ALA A 305 6.13 12.61 14.91
CA ALA A 305 5.00 11.92 14.28
C ALA A 305 3.66 12.54 14.68
N TRP A 306 3.49 12.97 15.94
CA TRP A 306 2.30 13.69 16.37
C TRP A 306 2.03 14.93 15.52
N LYS A 307 3.07 15.72 15.27
CA LYS A 307 2.96 16.90 14.40
C LYS A 307 2.70 16.51 12.95
N ALA A 308 3.31 15.42 12.47
CA ALA A 308 3.13 14.95 11.09
C ALA A 308 1.67 14.55 10.78
N ILE A 309 0.94 14.03 11.78
CA ILE A 309 -0.50 13.71 11.62
C ILE A 309 -1.43 14.90 11.94
N GLY A 310 -0.88 16.11 12.12
CA GLY A 310 -1.65 17.30 12.49
C GLY A 310 -2.21 17.29 13.91
N GLY A 311 -1.56 16.56 14.82
CA GLY A 311 -1.93 16.51 16.23
C GLY A 311 -1.79 17.89 16.91
N PRO A 312 -2.77 18.32 17.75
CA PRO A 312 -2.73 19.64 18.38
C PRO A 312 -1.60 19.75 19.40
N VAL A 313 -0.93 20.90 19.39
CA VAL A 313 0.13 21.26 20.34
C VAL A 313 -0.26 22.50 21.14
N LYS A 314 0.29 22.62 22.35
CA LYS A 314 0.17 23.82 23.19
C LYS A 314 1.56 24.39 23.50
N ARG A 315 1.61 25.69 23.79
CA ARG A 315 2.85 26.35 24.20
C ARG A 315 3.33 25.77 25.54
N TYR A 316 4.59 25.45 25.62
CA TYR A 316 5.27 25.10 26.86
C TYR A 316 5.78 26.40 27.50
N THR A 317 5.33 26.70 28.69
CA THR A 317 5.69 27.87 29.50
C THR A 317 6.55 27.47 30.71
#